data_123c5544d124003fe140a6c9900a35c3
#
_entry.id   123c5544d124003fe140a6c9900a35c3
#
_cell.length_a   1.000
_cell.length_b   1.000
_cell.length_c   1.000
_cell.angle_alpha   90.00
_cell.angle_beta   90.00
_cell.angle_gamma   90.00
#
_symmetry.space_group_name_H-M   'P 1'
#
loop_
_entity.id
_entity.type
_entity.pdbx_description
1 polymer ?
#
loop_
_entity_poly.entity_id
_entity_poly.type
_entity_poly.pdbx_seq_one_letter_code
_entity_poly.pdbx_strand_id
1 'polypeptide(L)'
;KNDKDYVMAFNWVKAKACKDAGKAKDFSGVYYHNYLPENAPAIAERMSGVKLLDPKDCPGVAYFLPTPKSPHGADVDPSGEYVAAGGKLASVIAVHSYSKLVKAIEDKANYTGEVMGIPILKYESTLAGEVKKPCLGPLHTEFDNNGFAYTSCFVSSEVVKWKVETREV
;
A
#
# COMPACT_ATOMS: atom_id res chain seq x y z
N LYS A 1 13.65 16.46 -2.69
CA LYS A 1 13.26 15.34 -3.58
C LYS A 1 12.79 14.22 -2.69
N ASN A 2 11.53 13.83 -2.83
CA ASN A 2 11.02 12.64 -2.13
C ASN A 2 11.56 11.41 -2.86
N ASP A 3 12.44 10.67 -2.19
CA ASP A 3 12.92 9.36 -2.67
C ASP A 3 11.95 8.22 -2.27
N LYS A 4 10.76 8.58 -1.79
CA LYS A 4 9.70 7.68 -1.37
C LYS A 4 8.46 7.87 -2.25
N ASP A 5 7.86 6.76 -2.61
CA ASP A 5 6.48 6.66 -3.07
C ASP A 5 5.62 6.07 -1.94
N TYR A 6 4.46 5.52 -2.25
CA TYR A 6 3.55 5.06 -1.21
C TYR A 6 2.93 3.71 -1.57
N VAL A 7 2.74 2.88 -0.56
CA VAL A 7 1.69 1.85 -0.56
C VAL A 7 0.53 2.34 0.31
N MET A 8 -0.67 1.86 0.05
CA MET A 8 -1.87 2.26 0.78
C MET A 8 -2.31 1.13 1.72
N ALA A 9 -2.48 1.46 3.00
CA ALA A 9 -3.20 0.62 3.92
C ALA A 9 -4.68 1.02 3.92
N PHE A 10 -5.57 0.03 3.78
CA PHE A 10 -7.00 0.24 3.69
C PHE A 10 -7.72 -0.41 4.88
N ASN A 11 -8.48 0.40 5.62
CA ASN A 11 -9.27 -0.09 6.76
C ASN A 11 -10.67 -0.50 6.31
N TRP A 12 -10.83 -1.78 6.04
CA TRP A 12 -12.09 -2.36 5.58
C TRP A 12 -13.26 -2.16 6.56
N VAL A 13 -12.99 -2.25 7.87
CA VAL A 13 -14.04 -2.08 8.90
C VAL A 13 -14.57 -0.66 8.88
N LYS A 14 -13.69 0.34 8.81
CA LYS A 14 -14.11 1.75 8.70
C LYS A 14 -14.77 2.05 7.36
N ALA A 15 -14.30 1.45 6.28
CA ALA A 15 -14.93 1.59 4.97
C ALA A 15 -16.36 1.08 4.99
N LYS A 16 -16.58 -0.11 5.54
CA LYS A 16 -17.93 -0.67 5.70
C LYS A 16 -18.81 0.22 6.57
N ALA A 17 -18.33 0.65 7.72
CA ALA A 17 -19.07 1.53 8.62
C ALA A 17 -19.44 2.86 7.95
N CYS A 18 -18.52 3.45 7.18
CA CYS A 18 -18.78 4.68 6.44
C CYS A 18 -19.85 4.50 5.35
N LYS A 19 -19.81 3.38 4.64
CA LYS A 19 -20.84 3.00 3.67
C LYS A 19 -22.20 2.82 4.36
N ASP A 20 -22.25 2.09 5.46
CA ASP A 20 -23.48 1.79 6.21
C ASP A 20 -24.08 3.08 6.84
N ALA A 21 -23.26 4.08 7.13
CA ALA A 21 -23.67 5.43 7.56
C ALA A 21 -24.21 6.31 6.40
N GLY A 22 -24.34 5.79 5.19
CA GLY A 22 -24.88 6.49 4.02
C GLY A 22 -23.94 7.52 3.41
N LYS A 23 -22.64 7.51 3.73
CA LYS A 23 -21.64 8.45 3.20
C LYS A 23 -21.06 8.03 1.86
N ALA A 24 -21.31 6.80 1.42
CA ALA A 24 -20.90 6.34 0.11
C ALA A 24 -21.77 6.94 -0.98
N LYS A 25 -21.16 7.43 -2.03
CA LYS A 25 -21.80 7.98 -3.22
C LYS A 25 -21.89 6.92 -4.31
N ASP A 26 -22.94 6.97 -5.13
CA ASP A 26 -22.97 6.13 -6.32
C ASP A 26 -21.89 6.57 -7.30
N PHE A 27 -21.24 5.59 -7.93
CA PHE A 27 -20.28 5.88 -8.98
C PHE A 27 -21.01 6.49 -10.18
N SER A 28 -20.80 7.78 -10.43
CA SER A 28 -21.46 8.52 -11.52
C SER A 28 -20.70 8.50 -12.84
N GLY A 29 -19.54 7.86 -12.89
CA GLY A 29 -18.64 7.90 -14.04
C GLY A 29 -17.89 9.23 -14.24
N VAL A 30 -18.15 10.24 -13.40
CA VAL A 30 -17.57 11.59 -13.53
C VAL A 30 -16.03 11.55 -13.57
N TYR A 31 -15.41 10.68 -12.80
CA TYR A 31 -13.95 10.55 -12.79
C TYR A 31 -13.37 10.02 -14.11
N TYR A 32 -14.13 9.25 -14.88
CA TYR A 32 -13.69 8.72 -16.17
C TYR A 32 -13.94 9.69 -17.31
N HIS A 33 -14.87 10.63 -17.20
CA HIS A 33 -15.11 11.66 -18.21
C HIS A 33 -13.86 12.49 -18.54
N ASN A 34 -12.98 12.68 -17.56
CA ASN A 34 -11.76 13.47 -17.75
C ASN A 34 -10.63 12.68 -18.44
N TYR A 35 -10.71 11.34 -18.44
CA TYR A 35 -9.63 10.46 -18.92
C TYR A 35 -10.01 9.70 -20.18
N LEU A 36 -11.28 9.30 -20.31
CA LEU A 36 -11.77 8.47 -21.41
C LEU A 36 -13.20 8.89 -21.78
N PRO A 37 -13.39 10.12 -22.27
CA PRO A 37 -14.72 10.68 -22.51
C PRO A 37 -15.56 9.87 -23.50
N GLU A 38 -14.95 9.29 -24.52
CA GLU A 38 -15.62 8.47 -25.54
C GLU A 38 -16.18 7.15 -24.98
N ASN A 39 -15.59 6.63 -23.91
CA ASN A 39 -15.99 5.36 -23.28
C ASN A 39 -16.80 5.55 -21.98
N ALA A 40 -17.00 6.80 -21.54
CA ALA A 40 -17.62 7.10 -20.24
C ALA A 40 -19.01 6.47 -20.05
N PRO A 41 -19.93 6.47 -21.02
CA PRO A 41 -21.24 5.84 -20.86
C PRO A 41 -21.16 4.33 -20.61
N ALA A 42 -20.36 3.61 -21.37
CA ALA A 42 -20.20 2.16 -21.21
C ALA A 42 -19.48 1.79 -19.90
N ILE A 43 -18.56 2.63 -19.45
CA ILE A 43 -17.88 2.44 -18.15
C ILE A 43 -18.86 2.70 -17.01
N ALA A 44 -19.65 3.76 -17.08
CA ALA A 44 -20.66 4.08 -16.07
C ALA A 44 -21.71 2.97 -15.92
N GLU A 45 -22.16 2.38 -17.02
CA GLU A 45 -23.09 1.23 -17.02
C GLU A 45 -22.48 0.02 -16.32
N ARG A 46 -21.23 -0.37 -16.69
CA ARG A 46 -20.52 -1.50 -16.07
C ARG A 46 -20.20 -1.28 -14.60
N MET A 47 -20.10 -0.03 -14.16
CA MET A 47 -19.83 0.34 -12.78
C MET A 47 -21.12 0.63 -11.98
N SER A 48 -22.27 0.32 -12.55
CA SER A 48 -23.57 0.44 -11.85
C SER A 48 -23.55 -0.36 -10.54
N GLY A 49 -23.99 0.26 -9.46
CA GLY A 49 -23.97 -0.33 -8.12
C GLY A 49 -22.64 -0.21 -7.36
N VAL A 50 -21.56 0.24 -8.01
CA VAL A 50 -20.31 0.55 -7.31
C VAL A 50 -20.49 1.78 -6.43
N LYS A 51 -20.00 1.68 -5.19
CA LYS A 51 -20.03 2.77 -4.23
C LYS A 51 -18.65 3.38 -4.07
N LEU A 52 -18.60 4.70 -4.11
CA LEU A 52 -17.39 5.49 -3.85
C LEU A 52 -17.38 6.00 -2.41
N LEU A 53 -16.25 5.82 -1.76
CA LEU A 53 -15.94 6.45 -0.47
C LEU A 53 -14.95 7.58 -0.70
N ASP A 54 -15.35 8.81 -0.36
CA ASP A 54 -14.44 9.93 -0.33
C ASP A 54 -13.67 9.90 1.01
N PRO A 55 -12.34 9.83 1.02
CA PRO A 55 -11.57 9.83 2.28
C PRO A 55 -11.82 11.04 3.17
N LYS A 56 -12.22 12.18 2.60
CA LYS A 56 -12.60 13.38 3.36
C LYS A 56 -13.89 13.19 4.15
N ASP A 57 -14.85 12.49 3.57
CA ASP A 57 -16.13 12.17 4.21
C ASP A 57 -16.02 10.93 5.12
N CYS A 58 -15.01 10.09 4.86
CA CYS A 58 -14.74 8.81 5.52
C CYS A 58 -13.34 8.77 6.14
N PRO A 59 -13.01 9.60 7.13
CA PRO A 59 -11.67 9.66 7.69
C PRO A 59 -11.23 8.34 8.30
N GLY A 60 -9.98 7.98 8.04
CA GLY A 60 -9.37 6.76 8.57
C GLY A 60 -9.70 5.49 7.80
N VAL A 61 -10.31 5.58 6.60
CA VAL A 61 -10.49 4.43 5.70
C VAL A 61 -9.20 4.05 4.97
N ALA A 62 -8.27 4.99 4.82
CA ALA A 62 -7.01 4.76 4.13
C ALA A 62 -5.87 5.56 4.78
N TYR A 63 -4.66 5.04 4.61
CA TYR A 63 -3.41 5.68 5.04
C TYR A 63 -2.32 5.42 4.00
N PHE A 64 -1.50 6.43 3.71
CA PHE A 64 -0.30 6.26 2.89
C PHE A 64 0.90 5.90 3.76
N LEU A 65 1.54 4.79 3.43
CA LEU A 65 2.81 4.35 4.00
C LEU A 65 3.91 4.68 3.00
N PRO A 66 4.83 5.59 3.34
CA PRO A 66 6.00 5.83 2.50
C PRO A 66 6.78 4.55 2.27
N THR A 67 7.31 4.37 1.08
CA THR A 67 7.96 3.14 0.64
C THR A 67 9.06 3.51 -0.37
N PRO A 68 10.11 2.69 -0.54
CA PRO A 68 11.13 2.92 -1.54
C PRO A 68 10.55 3.13 -2.93
N LYS A 69 11.24 3.95 -3.73
CA LYS A 69 10.77 4.47 -5.01
C LYS A 69 10.23 3.41 -5.96
N SER A 70 9.07 3.70 -6.56
CA SER A 70 8.34 2.83 -7.48
C SER A 70 7.99 1.48 -6.84
N PRO A 71 7.17 1.47 -5.77
CA PRO A 71 6.77 0.23 -5.15
C PRO A 71 6.02 -0.66 -6.14
N HIS A 72 6.32 -1.95 -6.08
CA HIS A 72 5.66 -2.97 -6.88
C HIS A 72 5.45 -4.18 -5.98
N GLY A 73 4.23 -4.57 -5.79
CA GLY A 73 3.86 -5.54 -4.76
C GLY A 73 3.73 -4.92 -3.36
N ALA A 74 2.86 -5.51 -2.58
CA ALA A 74 2.70 -5.30 -1.15
C ALA A 74 2.24 -6.64 -0.58
N ASP A 75 3.20 -7.51 -0.34
CA ASP A 75 2.98 -8.93 -0.14
C ASP A 75 3.04 -9.25 1.35
N VAL A 76 2.01 -9.92 1.86
CA VAL A 76 1.82 -10.18 3.29
C VAL A 76 2.39 -11.54 3.67
N ASP A 77 3.17 -11.60 4.73
CA ASP A 77 3.70 -12.86 5.25
C ASP A 77 2.61 -13.75 5.87
N PRO A 78 2.84 -15.07 6.04
CA PRO A 78 1.82 -15.98 6.57
C PRO A 78 1.31 -15.64 7.97
N SER A 79 2.07 -14.90 8.77
CA SER A 79 1.61 -14.46 10.11
C SER A 79 0.64 -13.27 10.05
N GLY A 80 0.61 -12.54 8.93
CA GLY A 80 -0.12 -11.29 8.78
C GLY A 80 0.54 -10.08 9.46
N GLU A 81 1.71 -10.26 10.08
CA GLU A 81 2.43 -9.19 10.78
C GLU A 81 3.30 -8.35 9.86
N TYR A 82 3.89 -8.96 8.82
CA TYR A 82 4.84 -8.26 7.95
C TYR A 82 4.31 -8.11 6.54
N VAL A 83 4.55 -6.93 5.97
CA VAL A 83 4.22 -6.62 4.57
C VAL A 83 5.49 -6.16 3.86
N ALA A 84 5.93 -6.95 2.89
CA ALA A 84 7.09 -6.62 2.05
C ALA A 84 6.66 -5.76 0.86
N ALA A 85 7.31 -4.61 0.69
CA ALA A 85 7.09 -3.72 -0.44
C ALA A 85 8.38 -3.50 -1.20
N GLY A 86 8.48 -4.07 -2.39
CA GLY A 86 9.65 -3.95 -3.28
C GLY A 86 9.71 -2.59 -3.95
N GLY A 87 10.82 -1.86 -3.81
CA GLY A 87 11.07 -0.61 -4.52
C GLY A 87 11.75 -0.86 -5.86
N LYS A 88 11.00 -1.00 -6.94
CA LYS A 88 11.52 -1.35 -8.28
C LYS A 88 12.67 -0.42 -8.76
N LEU A 89 12.62 0.86 -8.41
CA LEU A 89 13.65 1.85 -8.74
C LEU A 89 14.58 2.17 -7.56
N ALA A 90 14.52 1.35 -6.51
CA ALA A 90 15.43 1.39 -5.37
C ALA A 90 15.85 -0.04 -5.03
N SER A 91 17.13 -0.25 -4.73
CA SER A 91 17.61 -1.58 -4.35
C SER A 91 17.33 -1.87 -2.87
N VAL A 92 16.05 -1.83 -2.50
CA VAL A 92 15.56 -1.99 -1.11
C VAL A 92 14.18 -2.62 -1.13
N ILE A 93 13.92 -3.53 -0.19
CA ILE A 93 12.57 -3.99 0.14
C ILE A 93 12.22 -3.42 1.52
N ALA A 94 11.20 -2.59 1.60
CA ALA A 94 10.66 -2.14 2.88
C ALA A 94 9.79 -3.24 3.48
N VAL A 95 9.99 -3.56 4.75
CA VAL A 95 9.15 -4.50 5.49
C VAL A 95 8.39 -3.71 6.54
N HIS A 96 7.11 -3.49 6.31
CA HIS A 96 6.23 -2.84 7.26
C HIS A 96 5.67 -3.84 8.26
N SER A 97 5.37 -3.40 9.48
CA SER A 97 4.76 -4.19 10.56
C SER A 97 3.32 -3.75 10.76
N TYR A 98 2.39 -4.70 10.79
CA TYR A 98 0.99 -4.44 11.06
C TYR A 98 0.78 -3.86 12.47
N SER A 99 1.43 -4.42 13.48
CA SER A 99 1.36 -3.93 14.86
C SER A 99 1.88 -2.50 14.99
N LYS A 100 2.95 -2.15 14.29
CA LYS A 100 3.46 -0.77 14.24
C LYS A 100 2.51 0.16 13.50
N LEU A 101 1.92 -0.30 12.38
CA LEU A 101 0.93 0.47 11.63
C LEU A 101 -0.26 0.85 12.51
N VAL A 102 -0.83 -0.11 13.25
CA VAL A 102 -1.96 0.16 14.15
C VAL A 102 -1.59 1.24 15.18
N LYS A 103 -0.44 1.12 15.82
CA LYS A 103 0.06 2.13 16.78
C LYS A 103 0.32 3.49 16.12
N ALA A 104 0.88 3.50 14.92
CA ALA A 104 1.16 4.74 14.21
C ALA A 104 -0.11 5.51 13.82
N ILE A 105 -1.20 4.79 13.51
CA ILE A 105 -2.51 5.38 13.20
C ILE A 105 -3.14 6.04 14.43
N GLU A 106 -2.93 5.49 15.62
CA GLU A 106 -3.50 6.02 16.86
C GLU A 106 -2.85 7.33 17.31
N ASP A 107 -1.57 7.52 16.99
CA ASP A 107 -0.81 8.70 17.37
C ASP A 107 -0.59 9.64 16.18
N LYS A 108 -1.31 10.75 16.17
CA LYS A 108 -1.21 11.79 15.12
C LYS A 108 0.17 12.42 14.99
N ALA A 109 1.06 12.29 15.98
CA ALA A 109 2.45 12.72 15.86
C ALA A 109 3.21 11.93 14.76
N ASN A 110 2.67 10.78 14.34
CA ASN A 110 3.19 10.00 13.22
C ASN A 110 2.67 10.46 11.85
N TYR A 111 1.84 11.49 11.77
CA TYR A 111 1.32 12.01 10.51
C TYR A 111 2.24 13.12 9.99
N THR A 112 2.69 12.99 8.74
CA THR A 112 3.60 13.95 8.09
C THR A 112 2.92 14.86 7.09
N GLY A 113 1.67 14.60 6.77
CA GLY A 113 0.86 15.35 5.81
C GLY A 113 -0.35 14.56 5.37
N GLU A 114 -1.00 15.04 4.33
CA GLU A 114 -2.10 14.32 3.68
C GLU A 114 -2.16 14.60 2.18
N VAL A 115 -2.73 13.66 1.44
CA VAL A 115 -3.08 13.82 0.04
C VAL A 115 -4.52 13.36 -0.15
N MET A 116 -5.37 14.23 -0.70
CA MET A 116 -6.79 13.95 -0.97
C MET A 116 -7.59 13.48 0.27
N GLY A 117 -7.25 13.97 1.47
CA GLY A 117 -7.86 13.54 2.71
C GLY A 117 -7.31 12.23 3.28
N ILE A 118 -6.29 11.65 2.67
CA ILE A 118 -5.61 10.44 3.14
C ILE A 118 -4.33 10.85 3.88
N PRO A 119 -4.20 10.56 5.18
CA PRO A 119 -2.99 10.86 5.93
C PRO A 119 -1.77 10.09 5.42
N ILE A 120 -0.63 10.75 5.46
CA ILE A 120 0.68 10.15 5.19
C ILE A 120 1.36 9.88 6.54
N LEU A 121 1.73 8.63 6.81
CA LEU A 121 2.43 8.24 8.02
C LEU A 121 3.96 8.47 7.88
N LYS A 122 4.65 8.61 8.99
CA LYS A 122 6.13 8.57 9.00
C LYS A 122 6.61 7.20 8.57
N TYR A 123 7.62 7.15 7.72
CA TYR A 123 8.19 5.90 7.23
C TYR A 123 8.61 4.97 8.36
N GLU A 124 9.36 5.52 9.31
CA GLU A 124 9.92 4.78 10.44
C GLU A 124 8.86 4.27 11.41
N SER A 125 7.69 4.94 11.46
CA SER A 125 6.62 4.56 12.41
C SER A 125 5.94 3.23 12.07
N THR A 126 6.01 2.82 10.81
CA THR A 126 5.41 1.57 10.33
C THR A 126 6.45 0.50 9.97
N LEU A 127 7.72 0.90 9.86
CA LEU A 127 8.79 0.03 9.38
C LEU A 127 9.24 -0.99 10.43
N ALA A 128 9.22 -2.27 10.07
CA ALA A 128 9.88 -3.32 10.84
C ALA A 128 11.37 -3.41 10.50
N GLY A 129 11.74 -3.08 9.27
CA GLY A 129 13.11 -3.06 8.77
C GLY A 129 13.17 -3.01 7.26
N GLU A 130 14.38 -3.08 6.73
CA GLU A 130 14.64 -3.08 5.29
C GLU A 130 15.55 -4.25 4.91
N VAL A 131 15.23 -4.93 3.80
CA VAL A 131 16.20 -5.77 3.12
C VAL A 131 17.03 -4.85 2.24
N LYS A 132 18.29 -4.64 2.61
CA LYS A 132 19.19 -3.70 1.93
C LYS A 132 19.94 -4.38 0.81
N LYS A 133 19.94 -3.77 -0.36
CA LYS A 133 20.64 -4.25 -1.55
C LYS A 133 20.35 -5.73 -1.87
N PRO A 134 19.07 -6.15 -1.85
CA PRO A 134 18.76 -7.55 -2.15
C PRO A 134 19.12 -7.87 -3.59
N CYS A 135 18.80 -6.96 -4.50
CA CYS A 135 18.97 -7.08 -5.95
C CYS A 135 18.61 -5.75 -6.64
N LEU A 136 18.61 -5.74 -7.96
CA LEU A 136 18.12 -4.59 -8.73
C LEU A 136 16.69 -4.84 -9.20
N GLY A 137 15.79 -3.92 -8.86
CA GLY A 137 14.39 -3.95 -9.25
C GLY A 137 13.56 -4.99 -8.50
N PRO A 138 13.55 -5.00 -7.15
CA PRO A 138 12.68 -5.92 -6.39
C PRO A 138 11.22 -5.62 -6.68
N LEU A 139 10.43 -6.67 -6.99
CA LEU A 139 9.01 -6.60 -7.32
C LEU A 139 8.16 -7.28 -6.25
N HIS A 140 7.67 -8.49 -6.54
CA HIS A 140 6.83 -9.29 -5.65
C HIS A 140 7.65 -10.22 -4.77
N THR A 141 7.09 -10.50 -3.60
CA THR A 141 7.67 -11.39 -2.59
C THR A 141 6.69 -12.50 -2.24
N GLU A 142 7.15 -13.73 -2.32
CA GLU A 142 6.46 -14.90 -1.80
C GLU A 142 7.12 -15.40 -0.53
N PHE A 143 6.36 -16.01 0.35
CA PHE A 143 6.84 -16.46 1.66
C PHE A 143 6.69 -17.98 1.80
N ASP A 144 7.65 -18.62 2.44
CA ASP A 144 7.53 -20.01 2.86
C ASP A 144 7.10 -20.13 4.34
N ASN A 145 6.77 -21.36 4.75
CA ASN A 145 6.41 -21.62 6.14
C ASN A 145 7.62 -21.81 7.08
N ASN A 146 8.84 -21.59 6.57
CA ASN A 146 10.09 -21.76 7.31
C ASN A 146 10.75 -20.42 7.69
N GLY A 147 10.03 -19.30 7.49
CA GLY A 147 10.50 -17.96 7.83
C GLY A 147 11.38 -17.31 6.77
N PHE A 148 11.36 -17.82 5.54
CA PHE A 148 12.05 -17.19 4.41
C PHE A 148 11.08 -16.57 3.43
N ALA A 149 11.58 -15.56 2.75
CA ALA A 149 10.90 -14.86 1.68
C ALA A 149 11.74 -14.90 0.40
N TYR A 150 11.06 -14.86 -0.74
CA TYR A 150 11.65 -14.96 -2.06
C TYR A 150 11.13 -13.79 -2.90
N THR A 151 12.01 -12.88 -3.27
CA THR A 151 11.63 -11.68 -4.02
C THR A 151 12.17 -11.77 -5.44
N SER A 152 11.28 -11.56 -6.41
CA SER A 152 11.66 -11.45 -7.82
C SER A 152 12.31 -10.10 -8.11
N CYS A 153 13.38 -10.11 -8.89
CA CYS A 153 14.21 -8.96 -9.20
C CYS A 153 14.23 -8.70 -10.70
N PHE A 154 13.43 -7.74 -11.13
CA PHE A 154 13.19 -7.49 -12.55
C PHE A 154 14.45 -7.08 -13.33
N VAL A 155 15.25 -6.15 -12.78
CA VAL A 155 16.40 -5.58 -13.50
C VAL A 155 17.57 -6.56 -13.54
N SER A 156 17.84 -7.24 -12.43
CA SER A 156 18.94 -8.22 -12.36
C SER A 156 18.53 -9.63 -12.82
N SER A 157 17.24 -9.85 -13.15
CA SER A 157 16.72 -11.13 -13.65
C SER A 157 17.05 -12.31 -12.73
N GLU A 158 16.81 -12.12 -11.44
CA GLU A 158 17.09 -13.12 -10.39
C GLU A 158 15.96 -13.21 -9.38
N VAL A 159 15.99 -14.22 -8.51
CA VAL A 159 15.18 -14.33 -7.31
C VAL A 159 16.11 -14.35 -6.13
N VAL A 160 15.85 -13.46 -5.17
CA VAL A 160 16.62 -13.39 -3.94
C VAL A 160 15.85 -14.02 -2.79
N LYS A 161 16.52 -14.88 -2.02
CA LYS A 161 16.02 -15.44 -0.77
C LYS A 161 16.53 -14.61 0.40
N TRP A 162 15.64 -14.28 1.34
CA TRP A 162 16.01 -13.55 2.55
C TRP A 162 15.18 -14.02 3.76
N LYS A 163 15.72 -13.82 4.95
CA LYS A 163 15.09 -14.25 6.20
C LYS A 163 14.14 -13.16 6.70
N VAL A 164 12.87 -13.50 6.93
CA VAL A 164 11.82 -12.52 7.32
C VAL A 164 12.14 -11.86 8.66
N GLU A 165 12.66 -12.61 9.64
CA GLU A 165 12.96 -12.12 10.98
C GLU A 165 14.12 -11.11 11.01
N THR A 166 15.22 -11.37 10.28
CA THR A 166 16.45 -10.57 10.33
C THR A 166 16.59 -9.60 9.16
N ARG A 167 15.86 -9.79 8.06
CA ARG A 167 15.95 -9.07 6.76
C ARG A 167 17.28 -9.30 6.06
N GLU A 168 17.98 -10.39 6.39
CA GLU A 168 19.25 -10.78 5.76
C GLU A 168 18.99 -11.66 4.53
N VAL A 169 19.79 -11.41 3.49
CA VAL A 169 19.85 -12.21 2.24
C VAL A 169 20.70 -13.45 2.44
#